data_e36c6a239213834b72598ea6385fc000
#
_entry.id   e36c6a239213834b72598ea6385fc000
#
_cell.length_a   1.000
_cell.length_b   1.000
_cell.length_c   1.000
_cell.angle_alpha   90.00
_cell.angle_beta   90.00
_cell.angle_gamma   90.00
#
_symmetry.space_group_name_H-M   'P 1'
#
loop_
_entity.id
_entity.type
_entity.pdbx_description
1 polymer ?
#
loop_
_entity_poly.entity_id
_entity_poly.type
_entity_poly.pdbx_seq_one_letter_code
_entity_poly.pdbx_strand_id
1 'polypeptide(L)'
;MTGAISLEALAEYIQDAFRDVHVDTSTPDLFFFAGDERKFPFATIVTRDTELDHHSELDRDGVFRLNLGLSKESFQKLFPDPDPNVDYADLDVLLPHPTYARMFWLSVLNPSHETLRLLRPYLKEAHALQALRAARG
;
A
#
# COMPACT_ATOMS: atom_id res chain seq x y z
N MET A 1 20.77 7.46 10.62
CA MET A 1 19.85 8.20 9.79
C MET A 1 18.68 7.33 9.38
N THR A 2 17.48 7.72 9.76
CA THR A 2 16.30 7.03 9.28
C THR A 2 16.12 7.41 7.83
N GLY A 3 16.83 6.71 6.96
CA GLY A 3 16.73 7.00 5.55
C GLY A 3 15.36 6.65 5.01
N ALA A 4 14.83 7.49 4.15
CA ALA A 4 13.68 7.14 3.35
C ALA A 4 14.06 5.93 2.49
N ILE A 5 13.14 5.00 2.33
CA ILE A 5 13.35 3.84 1.48
C ILE A 5 13.05 4.28 0.04
N SER A 6 13.91 3.89 -0.91
CA SER A 6 13.64 4.19 -2.32
C SER A 6 12.48 3.35 -2.83
N LEU A 7 11.86 3.81 -3.91
CA LEU A 7 10.79 3.06 -4.57
C LEU A 7 11.26 1.66 -4.95
N GLU A 8 12.44 1.56 -5.51
CA GLU A 8 13.02 0.30 -5.97
C GLU A 8 13.27 -0.65 -4.80
N ALA A 9 13.80 -0.14 -3.69
CA ALA A 9 14.07 -0.93 -2.50
C ALA A 9 12.77 -1.43 -1.87
N LEU A 10 11.73 -0.58 -1.85
CA LEU A 10 10.42 -0.98 -1.33
C LEU A 10 9.80 -2.06 -2.20
N ALA A 11 9.85 -1.91 -3.52
CA ALA A 11 9.32 -2.91 -4.45
C ALA A 11 10.02 -4.25 -4.27
N GLU A 12 11.34 -4.22 -4.15
CA GLU A 12 12.15 -5.41 -3.94
C GLU A 12 11.82 -6.08 -2.61
N TYR A 13 11.64 -5.29 -1.56
CA TYR A 13 11.25 -5.81 -0.25
C TYR A 13 9.92 -6.57 -0.32
N ILE A 14 8.93 -6.01 -1.00
CA ILE A 14 7.61 -6.66 -1.13
C ILE A 14 7.73 -7.96 -1.91
N GLN A 15 8.49 -7.97 -3.00
CA GLN A 15 8.68 -9.17 -3.80
C GLN A 15 9.40 -10.27 -3.01
N ASP A 16 10.39 -9.90 -2.21
CA ASP A 16 11.19 -10.86 -1.46
C ASP A 16 10.52 -11.33 -0.18
N ALA A 17 9.48 -10.64 0.27
CA ALA A 17 8.78 -10.99 1.51
C ALA A 17 7.96 -12.27 1.38
N PHE A 18 7.62 -12.67 0.15
CA PHE A 18 6.75 -13.82 -0.10
C PHE A 18 7.31 -14.65 -1.26
N ARG A 19 6.92 -15.92 -1.30
CA ARG A 19 7.33 -16.83 -2.39
C ARG A 19 6.62 -16.55 -3.69
N ASP A 20 5.33 -16.18 -3.59
CA ASP A 20 4.44 -16.10 -4.74
C ASP A 20 3.94 -14.67 -4.94
N VAL A 21 4.80 -13.81 -5.45
CA VAL A 21 4.41 -12.44 -5.78
C VAL A 21 4.67 -12.18 -7.26
N HIS A 22 3.63 -11.71 -7.94
CA HIS A 22 3.73 -11.23 -9.31
C HIS A 22 3.56 -9.72 -9.31
N VAL A 23 4.45 -9.02 -10.00
CA VAL A 23 4.40 -7.56 -10.09
C VAL A 23 4.04 -7.16 -11.52
N ASP A 24 2.99 -6.36 -11.65
CA ASP A 24 2.62 -5.77 -12.93
C ASP A 24 3.24 -4.38 -13.01
N THR A 25 4.13 -4.18 -13.98
CA THR A 25 4.85 -2.93 -14.22
C THR A 25 4.47 -2.30 -15.55
N SER A 26 3.32 -2.67 -16.09
CA SER A 26 2.88 -2.18 -17.41
C SER A 26 2.57 -0.68 -17.42
N THR A 27 2.36 -0.09 -16.25
CA THR A 27 2.22 1.38 -16.09
C THR A 27 3.34 1.87 -15.18
N PRO A 28 3.50 3.19 -14.99
CA PRO A 28 4.46 3.71 -14.01
C PRO A 28 4.18 3.27 -12.58
N ASP A 29 2.92 2.91 -12.27
CA ASP A 29 2.55 2.38 -10.96
C ASP A 29 2.85 0.89 -10.89
N LEU A 30 3.03 0.36 -9.67
CA LEU A 30 3.32 -1.04 -9.44
C LEU A 30 2.14 -1.72 -8.76
N PHE A 31 1.75 -2.88 -9.28
CA PHE A 31 0.65 -3.67 -8.74
C PHE A 31 1.19 -5.05 -8.34
N PHE A 32 1.02 -5.41 -7.07
CA PHE A 32 1.56 -6.65 -6.50
C PHE A 32 0.42 -7.64 -6.27
N PHE A 33 0.55 -8.83 -6.86
CA PHE A 33 -0.46 -9.88 -6.80
C PHE A 33 0.07 -11.10 -6.06
N ALA A 34 -0.81 -11.74 -5.29
CA ALA A 34 -0.47 -12.98 -4.56
C ALA A 34 -0.73 -14.19 -5.45
N GLY A 35 0.30 -15.01 -5.65
CA GLY A 35 0.18 -16.26 -6.41
C GLY A 35 -0.37 -16.02 -7.82
N ASP A 36 -1.43 -16.73 -8.16
CA ASP A 36 -2.06 -16.66 -9.47
C ASP A 36 -3.15 -15.60 -9.60
N GLU A 37 -3.40 -14.85 -8.51
CA GLU A 37 -4.36 -13.75 -8.57
C GLU A 37 -3.85 -12.66 -9.51
N ARG A 38 -4.69 -12.20 -10.42
CA ARG A 38 -4.30 -11.16 -11.41
C ARG A 38 -5.32 -10.04 -11.49
N LYS A 39 -6.40 -10.14 -10.74
CA LYS A 39 -7.49 -9.15 -10.78
C LYS A 39 -7.40 -8.15 -9.62
N PHE A 40 -7.11 -8.65 -8.44
CA PHE A 40 -7.09 -7.83 -7.22
C PHE A 40 -5.71 -7.88 -6.58
N PRO A 41 -4.93 -6.79 -6.65
CA PRO A 41 -3.62 -6.75 -6.00
C PRO A 41 -3.78 -6.70 -4.48
N PHE A 42 -2.77 -7.21 -3.76
CA PHE A 42 -2.74 -7.07 -2.30
C PHE A 42 -2.03 -5.77 -1.89
N ALA A 43 -1.22 -5.23 -2.76
CA ALA A 43 -0.49 -3.99 -2.53
C ALA A 43 -0.28 -3.27 -3.86
N THR A 44 -0.23 -1.93 -3.78
CA THR A 44 0.11 -1.11 -4.94
C THR A 44 1.08 -0.01 -4.50
N ILE A 45 1.91 0.46 -5.43
CA ILE A 45 2.70 1.67 -5.23
C ILE A 45 2.34 2.62 -6.37
N VAL A 46 1.76 3.76 -6.02
CA VAL A 46 1.38 4.76 -7.02
C VAL A 46 2.35 5.92 -6.96
N THR A 47 2.70 6.45 -8.15
CA THR A 47 3.81 7.39 -8.31
C THR A 47 3.38 8.72 -8.90
N ARG A 48 2.08 8.93 -9.14
CA ARG A 48 1.58 10.14 -9.79
C ARG A 48 0.14 10.39 -9.40
N ASP A 49 -0.28 11.64 -9.52
CA ASP A 49 -1.68 12.01 -9.37
C ASP A 49 -2.47 11.62 -10.62
N THR A 50 -3.76 11.35 -10.42
CA THR A 50 -4.72 11.15 -11.50
C THR A 50 -5.96 11.98 -11.17
N GLU A 51 -6.89 12.08 -12.13
CA GLU A 51 -8.16 12.78 -11.91
C GLU A 51 -8.92 12.24 -10.70
N LEU A 52 -8.86 10.92 -10.50
CA LEU A 52 -9.60 10.25 -9.45
C LEU A 52 -8.80 10.08 -8.15
N ASP A 53 -7.51 10.38 -8.16
CA ASP A 53 -6.64 10.16 -7.02
C ASP A 53 -5.54 11.22 -7.01
N HIS A 54 -5.81 12.37 -6.39
CA HIS A 54 -4.87 13.51 -6.37
C HIS A 54 -4.70 14.12 -4.98
N HIS A 55 -5.31 13.52 -3.96
CA HIS A 55 -5.26 14.08 -2.59
C HIS A 55 -3.90 13.93 -1.91
N SER A 56 -3.08 12.99 -2.36
CA SER A 56 -1.76 12.75 -1.78
C SER A 56 -0.66 13.60 -2.41
N GLU A 57 -0.98 14.38 -3.43
CA GLU A 57 -0.03 15.25 -4.13
C GLU A 57 1.23 14.48 -4.56
N LEU A 58 1.02 13.41 -5.33
CA LEU A 58 2.07 12.47 -5.71
C LEU A 58 2.98 13.00 -6.82
N ASP A 59 2.61 14.09 -7.48
CA ASP A 59 3.43 14.68 -8.54
C ASP A 59 4.66 15.44 -8.00
N ARG A 60 4.80 15.51 -6.67
CA ARG A 60 6.01 16.06 -6.06
C ARG A 60 7.19 15.13 -6.35
N ASP A 61 8.37 15.71 -6.53
CA ASP A 61 9.58 14.95 -6.84
C ASP A 61 9.90 13.92 -5.76
N GLY A 62 10.11 12.67 -6.17
CA GLY A 62 10.49 11.58 -5.28
C GLY A 62 9.39 11.05 -4.38
N VAL A 63 8.15 11.49 -4.55
CA VAL A 63 7.03 11.05 -3.70
C VAL A 63 6.32 9.87 -4.35
N PHE A 64 6.02 8.86 -3.55
CA PHE A 64 5.22 7.71 -3.96
C PHE A 64 4.40 7.25 -2.76
N ARG A 65 3.37 6.45 -3.03
CA ARG A 65 2.46 6.00 -1.97
C ARG A 65 2.27 4.48 -2.06
N LEU A 66 2.58 3.81 -0.94
CA LEU A 66 2.30 2.39 -0.77
C LEU A 66 0.87 2.23 -0.27
N ASN A 67 0.12 1.34 -0.88
CA ASN A 67 -1.26 1.03 -0.48
C ASN A 67 -1.38 -0.46 -0.18
N LEU A 68 -2.06 -0.80 0.92
CA LEU A 68 -2.27 -2.19 1.35
C LEU A 68 -3.76 -2.43 1.62
N GLY A 69 -4.27 -3.54 1.11
CA GLY A 69 -5.67 -3.94 1.36
C GLY A 69 -5.77 -4.77 2.63
N LEU A 70 -6.43 -4.26 3.65
CA LEU A 70 -6.54 -4.90 4.96
C LEU A 70 -7.91 -5.54 5.17
N SER A 71 -8.03 -6.29 6.27
CA SER A 71 -9.34 -6.72 6.76
C SER A 71 -10.03 -5.53 7.42
N LYS A 72 -11.35 -5.62 7.53
CA LYS A 72 -12.14 -4.60 8.23
C LYS A 72 -11.65 -4.41 9.66
N GLU A 73 -11.36 -5.52 10.35
CA GLU A 73 -10.90 -5.49 11.74
C GLU A 73 -9.59 -4.72 11.90
N SER A 74 -8.60 -5.06 11.09
CA SER A 74 -7.30 -4.40 11.17
C SER A 74 -7.39 -2.93 10.83
N PHE A 75 -8.15 -2.60 9.78
CA PHE A 75 -8.35 -1.21 9.38
C PHE A 75 -9.01 -0.40 10.49
N GLN A 76 -10.06 -0.94 11.12
CA GLN A 76 -10.77 -0.23 12.18
C GLN A 76 -9.95 -0.06 13.45
N LYS A 77 -9.04 -0.99 13.74
CA LYS A 77 -8.11 -0.84 14.85
C LYS A 77 -7.10 0.29 14.62
N LEU A 78 -6.66 0.44 13.38
CA LEU A 78 -5.73 1.52 13.02
C LEU A 78 -6.42 2.88 12.97
N PHE A 79 -7.66 2.91 12.49
CA PHE A 79 -8.39 4.14 12.26
C PHE A 79 -9.79 4.04 12.89
N PRO A 80 -9.86 4.03 14.25
CA PRO A 80 -11.15 3.81 14.94
C PRO A 80 -12.13 4.96 14.75
N ASP A 81 -11.62 6.20 14.62
CA ASP A 81 -12.47 7.38 14.47
C ASP A 81 -12.13 8.10 13.17
N PRO A 82 -13.12 8.24 12.26
CA PRO A 82 -12.88 9.00 11.04
C PRO A 82 -12.45 10.43 11.35
N ASP A 83 -11.33 10.86 10.78
CA ASP A 83 -10.81 12.21 10.95
C ASP A 83 -11.11 13.01 9.67
N PRO A 84 -11.97 14.05 9.75
CA PRO A 84 -12.28 14.85 8.57
C PRO A 84 -11.11 15.73 8.13
N ASN A 85 -10.07 15.86 8.97
CA ASN A 85 -8.92 16.71 8.70
C ASN A 85 -7.66 15.94 8.34
N VAL A 86 -7.81 14.72 7.82
CA VAL A 86 -6.65 13.91 7.41
C VAL A 86 -5.86 14.63 6.31
N ASP A 87 -4.56 14.73 6.50
CA ASP A 87 -3.66 15.24 5.47
C ASP A 87 -3.13 14.06 4.67
N TYR A 88 -3.75 13.78 3.54
CA TYR A 88 -3.38 12.65 2.67
C TYR A 88 -2.03 12.85 1.96
N ALA A 89 -1.44 14.02 2.07
CA ALA A 89 -0.13 14.34 1.49
C ALA A 89 1.02 14.20 2.49
N ASP A 90 0.71 13.87 3.75
CA ASP A 90 1.69 13.73 4.82
C ASP A 90 2.59 12.52 4.55
N LEU A 91 3.89 12.68 4.81
CA LEU A 91 4.87 11.64 4.53
C LEU A 91 5.14 10.77 5.76
N ASP A 92 5.37 9.47 5.50
CA ASP A 92 5.81 8.52 6.52
C ASP A 92 4.83 8.37 7.68
N VAL A 93 3.54 8.43 7.38
CA VAL A 93 2.46 8.29 8.35
C VAL A 93 1.45 7.29 7.80
N LEU A 94 0.93 6.43 8.66
CA LEU A 94 -0.15 5.51 8.27
C LEU A 94 -1.45 6.30 8.13
N LEU A 95 -2.03 6.23 6.95
CA LEU A 95 -3.24 6.97 6.61
C LEU A 95 -4.31 6.04 6.04
N PRO A 96 -5.61 6.35 6.22
CA PRO A 96 -6.62 5.68 5.42
C PRO A 96 -6.43 6.10 3.95
N HIS A 97 -6.68 5.19 3.03
CA HIS A 97 -6.55 5.49 1.61
C HIS A 97 -7.53 6.60 1.21
N PRO A 98 -7.11 7.62 0.48
CA PRO A 98 -8.00 8.75 0.17
C PRO A 98 -9.26 8.36 -0.62
N THR A 99 -9.20 7.29 -1.40
CA THR A 99 -10.33 6.84 -2.21
C THR A 99 -10.93 5.52 -1.70
N TYR A 100 -10.09 4.58 -1.28
CA TYR A 100 -10.51 3.22 -0.96
C TYR A 100 -10.51 2.88 0.53
N ALA A 101 -10.54 3.91 1.41
CA ALA A 101 -10.65 3.68 2.86
C ALA A 101 -11.90 2.87 3.21
N ARG A 102 -13.00 3.07 2.49
CA ARG A 102 -14.25 2.33 2.71
C ARG A 102 -14.11 0.84 2.37
N MET A 103 -13.07 0.48 1.64
CA MET A 103 -12.73 -0.91 1.31
C MET A 103 -11.56 -1.41 2.17
N PHE A 104 -11.24 -0.67 3.22
CA PHE A 104 -10.24 -1.02 4.23
C PHE A 104 -8.80 -0.98 3.70
N TRP A 105 -8.53 -0.07 2.78
CA TRP A 105 -7.17 0.15 2.27
C TRP A 105 -6.44 1.19 3.11
N LEU A 106 -5.21 0.87 3.45
CA LEU A 106 -4.25 1.69 4.18
C LEU A 106 -3.28 2.30 3.19
N SER A 107 -2.81 3.53 3.45
CA SER A 107 -1.82 4.21 2.62
C SER A 107 -0.68 4.75 3.45
N VAL A 108 0.52 4.76 2.88
CA VAL A 108 1.70 5.40 3.48
C VAL A 108 2.54 6.01 2.35
N LEU A 109 2.82 7.30 2.45
CA LEU A 109 3.70 7.98 1.51
C LEU A 109 5.15 7.86 2.00
N ASN A 110 6.06 7.45 1.12
CA ASN A 110 7.51 7.39 1.40
C ASN A 110 7.83 6.79 2.77
N PRO A 111 7.45 5.54 3.05
CA PRO A 111 7.72 4.94 4.37
C PRO A 111 9.21 4.86 4.66
N SER A 112 9.58 5.15 5.91
CA SER A 112 10.93 4.93 6.42
C SER A 112 11.13 3.44 6.74
N HIS A 113 12.37 3.05 7.05
CA HIS A 113 12.66 1.67 7.49
C HIS A 113 11.88 1.32 8.76
N GLU A 114 11.75 2.28 9.65
CA GLU A 114 11.00 2.10 10.90
C GLU A 114 9.52 1.85 10.62
N THR A 115 8.93 2.67 9.78
CA THR A 115 7.52 2.53 9.40
C THR A 115 7.29 1.23 8.62
N LEU A 116 8.22 0.84 7.76
CA LEU A 116 8.10 -0.42 7.05
C LEU A 116 8.08 -1.61 8.02
N ARG A 117 8.84 -1.53 9.10
CA ARG A 117 8.82 -2.56 10.14
C ARG A 117 7.45 -2.65 10.78
N LEU A 118 6.80 -1.52 11.04
CA LEU A 118 5.44 -1.49 11.56
C LEU A 118 4.43 -2.06 10.57
N LEU A 119 4.70 -1.92 9.27
CA LEU A 119 3.80 -2.38 8.22
C LEU A 119 3.88 -3.89 7.95
N ARG A 120 4.94 -4.56 8.41
CA ARG A 120 5.14 -5.98 8.14
C ARG A 120 3.91 -6.86 8.40
N PRO A 121 3.27 -6.78 9.59
CA PRO A 121 2.09 -7.63 9.83
C PRO A 121 0.93 -7.31 8.90
N TYR A 122 0.78 -6.05 8.52
CA TYR A 122 -0.28 -5.63 7.60
C TYR A 122 0.00 -6.07 6.17
N LEU A 123 1.27 -6.05 5.77
CA LEU A 123 1.68 -6.55 4.48
C LEU A 123 1.41 -8.06 4.37
N LYS A 124 1.72 -8.80 5.41
CA LYS A 124 1.44 -10.25 5.49
C LYS A 124 -0.06 -10.51 5.42
N GLU A 125 -0.85 -9.74 6.14
CA GLU A 125 -2.31 -9.86 6.12
C GLU A 125 -2.86 -9.60 4.73
N ALA A 126 -2.42 -8.52 4.09
CA ALA A 126 -2.88 -8.16 2.76
C ALA A 126 -2.61 -9.27 1.75
N HIS A 127 -1.39 -9.81 1.78
CA HIS A 127 -1.03 -10.93 0.91
C HIS A 127 -1.89 -12.16 1.19
N ALA A 128 -2.08 -12.51 2.47
CA ALA A 128 -2.84 -13.69 2.86
C ALA A 128 -4.31 -13.59 2.42
N LEU A 129 -4.91 -12.40 2.52
CA LEU A 129 -6.28 -12.19 2.11
C LEU A 129 -6.48 -12.47 0.62
N GLN A 130 -5.55 -11.99 -0.22
CA GLN A 130 -5.66 -12.20 -1.65
C GLN A 130 -5.24 -13.61 -2.07
N ALA A 131 -4.28 -14.21 -1.39
CA ALA A 131 -3.90 -15.61 -1.63
C ALA A 131 -5.09 -16.53 -1.35
N LEU A 132 -5.84 -16.24 -0.29
CA LEU A 132 -7.05 -17.01 0.05
C LEU A 132 -8.13 -16.85 -1.02
N ARG A 133 -8.30 -15.64 -1.54
CA ARG A 133 -9.23 -15.37 -2.63
C ARG A 133 -8.84 -16.16 -3.89
N ALA A 134 -7.57 -16.15 -4.25
CA ALA A 134 -7.06 -16.89 -5.41
C ALA A 134 -7.33 -18.40 -5.27
N ALA A 135 -7.13 -18.93 -4.06
CA ALA A 135 -7.35 -20.36 -3.78
C ALA A 135 -8.83 -20.75 -3.89
N ARG A 136 -9.74 -19.82 -3.65
CA ARG A 136 -11.18 -20.05 -3.78
C ARG A 136 -11.65 -19.94 -5.22
N GLY A 137 -10.82 -19.37 -6.04
CA GLY A 137 -10.96 -19.23 -7.44
C GLY A 137 -12.13 -18.82 -8.03
#